data_5ae75fce1aa6a7ed35ab1e6a5b781e66
#
_entry.id   5ae75fce1aa6a7ed35ab1e6a5b781e66
#
_cell.length_a   1.000
_cell.length_b   1.000
_cell.length_c   1.000
_cell.angle_alpha   90.00
_cell.angle_beta   90.00
_cell.angle_gamma   90.00
#
_symmetry.space_group_name_H-M   'P 1'
#
loop_
_entity.id
_entity.type
_entity.pdbx_description
1 polymer ?
#
loop_
_entity_poly.entity_id
_entity_poly.type
_entity_poly.pdbx_seq_one_letter_code
_entity_poly.pdbx_strand_id
1 'polypeptide(L)'
;MLPRHSLIPAACAVATLLASAGTMASSHREAPFITGMPKVDGTDFYMFNSYESGRDGYVTLIANYLPLQDAYGGPNYFSLDDDAIYEIHIDNDGNAEENITFRFQFNTERRNLAVDVGGTSVPVPLINIGAVTGQNNDAQNVLESFTVEMITGDRRTGNVQNLTKAGSGDSSFAKPLDNIGTKSIGDYEAYADNFIYDVTIPDCPMPGRVFAGQRQEGFVVNLGEVFDLVALNPLGARDSRSNVIADKNITSLALEVPADCLTGDNTVIGGWTTASIRQATVINPGPQGSDTTGSSNAKGPAVKGGAFTQVSRLGSPLVNEVVIGLPDKDRFNSSEPKDDGQFATYVTNPSLPALVEILFGVSAPETPRNDLVTVFLTGVPGVTQLPTVTASEMLRLNTAIPATEVGAQNDLGVAAGDFAGFPNGRRPIDDVVDIALTAAEGFLCGADVNGEAAGGEIGSCGSQDMQVNGGAIVNDGALPDPANYLTRFPYLNTPLPGADNVAVAE
;
A
#
# COMPACT_ATOMS: atom_id res chain seq x y z
N MET A 1 28.35 44.47 -55.08
CA MET A 1 27.11 43.68 -55.12
C MET A 1 27.44 42.34 -54.56
N LEU A 2 27.13 42.11 -53.25
CA LEU A 2 27.26 40.84 -52.57
C LEU A 2 25.85 40.40 -52.15
N PRO A 3 25.46 39.15 -52.37
CA PRO A 3 24.13 38.68 -51.98
C PRO A 3 24.07 38.37 -50.48
N ARG A 4 23.01 38.84 -49.87
CA ARG A 4 22.61 38.51 -48.50
C ARG A 4 22.13 37.05 -48.44
N HIS A 5 22.81 36.19 -47.69
CA HIS A 5 22.28 34.89 -47.30
C HIS A 5 21.43 35.06 -46.05
N SER A 6 20.17 34.67 -46.17
CA SER A 6 19.19 34.60 -45.10
C SER A 6 19.50 33.44 -44.15
N LEU A 7 19.70 33.76 -42.88
CA LEU A 7 19.72 32.83 -41.78
C LEU A 7 18.32 32.71 -41.20
N ILE A 8 17.60 31.63 -41.42
CA ILE A 8 16.39 31.16 -40.71
C ILE A 8 16.16 29.68 -41.10
N PRO A 9 15.70 28.80 -40.22
CA PRO A 9 15.88 28.62 -38.77
C PRO A 9 16.31 27.19 -38.44
N ALA A 10 17.21 27.07 -37.50
CA ALA A 10 17.54 25.78 -36.91
C ALA A 10 16.82 25.58 -35.53
N ALA A 11 15.69 26.24 -35.31
CA ALA A 11 15.01 26.26 -34.03
C ALA A 11 13.77 25.34 -33.89
N CYS A 12 13.37 24.62 -34.97
CA CYS A 12 12.16 23.79 -34.94
C CYS A 12 12.40 22.28 -34.95
N ALA A 13 13.63 21.81 -34.84
CA ALA A 13 13.95 20.37 -34.88
C ALA A 13 14.31 19.75 -33.53
N VAL A 14 14.29 20.48 -32.42
CA VAL A 14 14.60 19.96 -31.05
C VAL A 14 13.34 19.69 -30.20
N ALA A 15 12.16 20.11 -30.67
CA ALA A 15 10.92 20.01 -29.87
C ALA A 15 10.11 18.70 -30.10
N THR A 16 10.60 17.73 -30.87
CA THR A 16 9.84 16.51 -31.20
C THR A 16 10.49 15.19 -30.78
N LEU A 17 11.50 15.23 -29.90
CA LEU A 17 12.18 14.03 -29.42
C LEU A 17 12.09 13.80 -27.89
N LEU A 18 11.15 14.47 -27.22
CA LEU A 18 10.92 14.29 -25.77
C LEU A 18 9.51 13.74 -25.44
N ALA A 19 8.86 13.09 -26.36
CA ALA A 19 7.53 12.50 -26.12
C ALA A 19 7.61 10.97 -26.05
N SER A 20 8.28 10.44 -25.02
CA SER A 20 8.05 9.08 -24.50
C SER A 20 8.76 8.90 -23.15
N ALA A 21 8.48 9.77 -22.18
CA ALA A 21 8.71 9.42 -20.78
C ALA A 21 7.41 8.80 -20.28
N GLY A 22 7.42 7.50 -20.06
CA GLY A 22 6.29 6.78 -19.49
C GLY A 22 5.92 7.38 -18.14
N THR A 23 4.67 7.67 -17.96
CA THR A 23 4.04 8.10 -16.73
C THR A 23 4.25 7.06 -15.65
N MET A 24 4.91 7.43 -14.56
CA MET A 24 5.20 6.56 -13.41
C MET A 24 4.63 7.20 -12.14
N ALA A 25 3.96 6.43 -11.40
CA ALA A 25 2.95 6.81 -10.43
C ALA A 25 3.31 6.49 -8.97
N SER A 26 2.68 7.12 -7.99
CA SER A 26 2.90 7.13 -6.56
C SER A 26 2.69 5.78 -5.86
N SER A 27 3.40 5.48 -4.76
CA SER A 27 3.61 4.19 -4.07
C SER A 27 3.46 2.94 -4.93
N HIS A 28 3.37 3.20 -6.15
CA HIS A 28 3.13 2.31 -7.25
C HIS A 28 4.33 2.50 -8.15
N ARG A 29 5.44 1.78 -7.86
CA ARG A 29 6.68 1.83 -8.64
C ARG A 29 7.53 3.10 -8.40
N GLU A 30 7.49 3.66 -7.20
CA GLU A 30 8.13 4.93 -6.84
C GLU A 30 9.67 4.88 -6.82
N ALA A 31 10.25 3.71 -6.53
CA ALA A 31 11.70 3.54 -6.46
C ALA A 31 12.24 2.79 -7.69
N PRO A 32 13.44 3.16 -8.20
CA PRO A 32 13.98 2.60 -9.44
C PRO A 32 14.12 1.08 -9.44
N PHE A 33 14.56 0.48 -8.33
CA PHE A 33 14.76 -0.96 -8.22
C PHE A 33 13.43 -1.73 -8.19
N ILE A 34 12.49 -1.30 -7.34
CA ILE A 34 11.22 -1.99 -7.14
C ILE A 34 10.32 -1.93 -8.38
N THR A 35 10.45 -0.89 -9.20
CA THR A 35 9.76 -0.79 -10.50
C THR A 35 9.95 -2.03 -11.37
N GLY A 36 11.12 -2.67 -11.30
CA GLY A 36 11.41 -3.91 -12.02
C GLY A 36 10.88 -5.18 -11.36
N MET A 37 10.29 -5.08 -10.17
CA MET A 37 9.84 -6.21 -9.34
C MET A 37 8.44 -6.01 -8.75
N PRO A 38 7.39 -5.81 -9.58
CA PRO A 38 6.08 -5.40 -9.12
C PRO A 38 5.42 -6.36 -8.12
N LYS A 39 5.79 -7.64 -8.10
CA LYS A 39 5.23 -8.61 -7.16
C LYS A 39 5.58 -8.35 -5.69
N VAL A 40 6.64 -7.59 -5.43
CA VAL A 40 7.12 -7.24 -4.08
C VAL A 40 7.10 -5.75 -3.83
N ASP A 41 6.43 -5.00 -4.71
CA ASP A 41 6.18 -3.58 -4.58
C ASP A 41 5.01 -3.35 -3.63
N GLY A 42 5.28 -2.80 -2.44
CA GLY A 42 4.28 -2.44 -1.44
C GLY A 42 3.71 -1.07 -1.78
N THR A 43 2.39 -0.99 -1.95
CA THR A 43 1.71 0.19 -2.49
C THR A 43 0.97 0.99 -1.45
N ASP A 44 0.29 0.29 -0.53
CA ASP A 44 -0.48 0.89 0.53
C ASP A 44 -0.36 0.09 1.81
N PHE A 45 -0.37 0.82 2.90
CA PHE A 45 -0.55 0.25 4.22
C PHE A 45 -1.68 0.99 4.95
N TYR A 46 -2.67 0.22 5.40
CA TYR A 46 -3.77 0.71 6.22
C TYR A 46 -3.68 0.08 7.59
N MET A 47 -3.90 0.88 8.62
CA MET A 47 -3.94 0.45 10.01
C MET A 47 -4.95 1.32 10.75
N PHE A 48 -6.03 0.71 11.25
CA PHE A 48 -7.12 1.45 11.88
C PHE A 48 -7.91 0.57 12.85
N ASN A 49 -8.57 1.20 13.81
CA ASN A 49 -9.55 0.50 14.63
C ASN A 49 -10.73 0.04 13.77
N SER A 50 -11.06 -1.25 13.82
CA SER A 50 -12.13 -1.86 13.02
C SER A 50 -13.46 -1.16 13.27
N TYR A 51 -14.13 -0.74 12.18
CA TYR A 51 -15.42 -0.04 12.25
C TYR A 51 -16.61 -0.92 11.84
N GLU A 52 -16.40 -2.20 11.60
CA GLU A 52 -17.46 -3.19 11.40
C GLU A 52 -18.23 -3.40 12.71
N SER A 53 -19.56 -3.41 12.65
CA SER A 53 -20.43 -3.59 13.83
C SER A 53 -20.11 -4.88 14.59
N GLY A 54 -19.87 -4.77 15.89
CA GLY A 54 -19.49 -5.89 16.75
C GLY A 54 -17.99 -6.25 16.73
N ARG A 55 -17.15 -5.38 16.12
CA ARG A 55 -15.70 -5.55 16.09
C ARG A 55 -14.96 -4.46 16.88
N ASP A 56 -15.62 -3.88 17.86
CA ASP A 56 -14.97 -2.96 18.80
C ASP A 56 -13.78 -3.65 19.49
N GLY A 57 -12.67 -2.94 19.64
CA GLY A 57 -11.44 -3.47 20.23
C GLY A 57 -10.59 -4.34 19.30
N TYR A 58 -10.85 -4.30 18.00
CA TYR A 58 -9.99 -4.90 16.99
C TYR A 58 -9.29 -3.82 16.16
N VAL A 59 -8.09 -4.15 15.70
CA VAL A 59 -7.32 -3.36 14.72
C VAL A 59 -7.28 -4.12 13.41
N THR A 60 -7.57 -3.44 12.32
CA THR A 60 -7.40 -3.96 10.97
C THR A 60 -6.09 -3.45 10.39
N LEU A 61 -5.31 -4.38 9.83
CA LEU A 61 -4.06 -4.15 9.12
C LEU A 61 -4.26 -4.63 7.69
N ILE A 62 -4.01 -3.77 6.68
CA ILE A 62 -4.07 -4.15 5.27
C ILE A 62 -2.79 -3.69 4.59
N ALA A 63 -2.03 -4.62 4.03
CA ALA A 63 -0.85 -4.34 3.22
C ALA A 63 -1.15 -4.70 1.76
N ASN A 64 -1.05 -3.72 0.87
CA ASN A 64 -1.28 -3.90 -0.55
C ASN A 64 0.03 -4.06 -1.31
N TYR A 65 0.02 -4.97 -2.29
CA TYR A 65 1.17 -5.28 -3.14
C TYR A 65 0.75 -5.47 -4.59
N LEU A 66 1.73 -5.40 -5.48
CA LEU A 66 1.57 -5.63 -6.91
C LEU A 66 0.66 -4.59 -7.57
N PRO A 67 1.19 -3.35 -7.74
CA PRO A 67 0.42 -2.18 -8.17
C PRO A 67 -0.13 -2.27 -9.59
N LEU A 68 -1.13 -1.43 -9.87
CA LEU A 68 -1.64 -1.12 -11.21
C LEU A 68 -2.10 -2.36 -11.99
N GLN A 69 -2.79 -3.27 -11.31
CA GLN A 69 -3.34 -4.46 -11.96
C GLN A 69 -4.50 -4.08 -12.87
N ASP A 70 -4.27 -4.15 -14.18
CA ASP A 70 -5.38 -4.13 -15.12
C ASP A 70 -6.25 -5.38 -14.94
N ALA A 71 -7.57 -5.22 -14.84
CA ALA A 71 -8.47 -6.33 -14.57
C ALA A 71 -8.32 -7.49 -15.58
N TYR A 72 -7.95 -7.20 -16.83
CA TYR A 72 -7.71 -8.16 -17.91
C TYR A 72 -6.29 -8.75 -17.94
N GLY A 73 -5.57 -8.81 -16.84
CA GLY A 73 -4.15 -9.20 -16.74
C GLY A 73 -3.78 -10.66 -17.05
N GLY A 74 -4.68 -11.43 -17.70
CA GLY A 74 -4.40 -12.81 -18.11
C GLY A 74 -3.27 -12.95 -19.14
N PRO A 75 -2.82 -14.20 -19.41
CA PRO A 75 -3.34 -15.49 -18.92
C PRO A 75 -2.89 -15.91 -17.51
N ASN A 76 -1.86 -15.30 -16.92
CA ASN A 76 -1.32 -15.72 -15.63
C ASN A 76 -1.84 -14.92 -14.43
N TYR A 77 -2.46 -13.75 -14.68
CA TYR A 77 -2.97 -12.82 -13.67
C TYR A 77 -1.89 -12.40 -12.63
N PHE A 78 -2.26 -12.18 -11.36
CA PHE A 78 -1.44 -11.41 -10.41
C PHE A 78 -1.04 -12.22 -9.16
N SER A 79 -0.50 -13.43 -9.36
CA SER A 79 0.06 -14.19 -8.23
C SER A 79 1.26 -13.48 -7.61
N LEU A 80 1.36 -13.49 -6.27
CA LEU A 80 2.53 -13.02 -5.55
C LEU A 80 3.74 -13.93 -5.77
N ASP A 81 4.92 -13.55 -5.29
CA ASP A 81 6.16 -14.31 -5.48
C ASP A 81 6.29 -15.38 -4.38
N ASP A 82 6.29 -16.66 -4.76
CA ASP A 82 6.44 -17.80 -3.84
C ASP A 82 7.80 -17.82 -3.11
N ASP A 83 8.80 -17.12 -3.62
CA ASP A 83 10.15 -17.02 -3.03
C ASP A 83 10.38 -15.70 -2.28
N ALA A 84 9.34 -14.87 -2.13
CA ALA A 84 9.36 -13.66 -1.32
C ALA A 84 8.74 -13.90 0.05
N ILE A 85 9.01 -12.99 0.97
CA ILE A 85 8.28 -12.85 2.22
C ILE A 85 7.69 -11.44 2.29
N TYR A 86 6.46 -11.36 2.77
CA TYR A 86 5.69 -10.13 2.93
C TYR A 86 5.39 -9.97 4.42
N GLU A 87 5.72 -8.84 5.00
CA GLU A 87 5.69 -8.70 6.45
C GLU A 87 4.96 -7.41 6.85
N ILE A 88 4.12 -7.50 7.87
CA ILE A 88 3.52 -6.37 8.58
C ILE A 88 4.16 -6.33 9.96
N HIS A 89 4.74 -5.20 10.33
CA HIS A 89 5.48 -4.97 11.55
C HIS A 89 4.73 -4.05 12.48
N ILE A 90 4.82 -4.30 13.78
CA ILE A 90 4.26 -3.47 14.85
C ILE A 90 5.37 -3.12 15.83
N ASP A 91 5.54 -1.83 16.07
CA ASP A 91 6.30 -1.22 17.16
C ASP A 91 5.31 -0.76 18.24
N ASN A 92 5.35 -1.35 19.43
CA ASN A 92 4.44 -1.01 20.53
C ASN A 92 5.14 -0.41 21.76
N ASP A 93 6.42 -0.07 21.64
CA ASP A 93 7.19 0.59 22.69
C ASP A 93 7.86 1.92 22.24
N GLY A 94 7.81 2.22 20.92
CA GLY A 94 8.26 3.48 20.34
C GLY A 94 9.77 3.54 20.07
N ASN A 95 10.44 2.40 20.01
CA ASN A 95 11.88 2.33 19.79
C ASN A 95 12.27 2.26 18.31
N ALA A 96 11.28 2.18 17.41
CA ALA A 96 11.41 2.02 15.96
C ALA A 96 11.99 0.65 15.52
N GLU A 97 11.88 -0.36 16.37
CA GLU A 97 12.14 -1.75 16.05
C GLU A 97 10.83 -2.53 16.22
N GLU A 98 10.64 -3.59 15.44
CA GLU A 98 9.44 -4.40 15.54
C GLU A 98 9.41 -5.24 16.83
N ASN A 99 8.30 -5.17 17.55
CA ASN A 99 7.99 -6.08 18.67
C ASN A 99 7.21 -7.31 18.18
N ILE A 100 6.40 -7.11 17.12
CA ILE A 100 5.58 -8.16 16.50
C ILE A 100 5.70 -8.04 15.00
N THR A 101 5.86 -9.18 14.32
CA THR A 101 5.81 -9.26 12.85
C THR A 101 4.83 -10.33 12.42
N PHE A 102 3.92 -9.99 11.51
CA PHE A 102 3.09 -10.96 10.79
C PHE A 102 3.71 -11.20 9.40
N ARG A 103 4.21 -12.42 9.18
CA ARG A 103 4.88 -12.82 7.95
C ARG A 103 3.97 -13.69 7.10
N PHE A 104 3.69 -13.24 5.88
CA PHE A 104 2.96 -13.98 4.86
C PHE A 104 3.94 -14.63 3.88
N GLN A 105 3.69 -15.90 3.54
CA GLN A 105 4.40 -16.61 2.49
C GLN A 105 3.40 -17.32 1.59
N PHE A 106 3.63 -17.25 0.29
CA PHE A 106 2.72 -17.77 -0.74
C PHE A 106 3.25 -19.04 -1.37
N ASN A 107 2.34 -19.85 -1.88
CA ASN A 107 2.64 -21.05 -2.66
C ASN A 107 1.64 -21.18 -3.79
N THR A 108 2.15 -21.34 -5.01
CA THR A 108 1.37 -21.53 -6.24
C THR A 108 1.49 -22.96 -6.75
N GLU A 109 0.41 -23.70 -6.76
CA GLU A 109 0.32 -25.07 -7.30
C GLU A 109 -0.26 -25.04 -8.72
N ARG A 110 0.41 -25.73 -9.67
CA ARG A 110 -0.08 -25.96 -11.01
C ARG A 110 -0.50 -27.41 -11.15
N ARG A 111 -1.80 -27.63 -11.40
CA ARG A 111 -2.41 -28.99 -11.48
C ARG A 111 -2.18 -29.66 -12.82
N ASN A 112 -1.71 -28.94 -13.83
CA ASN A 112 -1.43 -29.44 -15.17
C ASN A 112 -2.65 -30.11 -15.82
N LEU A 113 -3.84 -29.49 -15.68
CA LEU A 113 -5.07 -29.99 -16.31
C LEU A 113 -4.87 -30.17 -17.82
N ALA A 114 -5.36 -31.28 -18.35
CA ALA A 114 -5.23 -31.60 -19.74
C ALA A 114 -6.57 -32.09 -20.34
N VAL A 115 -6.71 -31.94 -21.65
CA VAL A 115 -7.84 -32.41 -22.40
C VAL A 115 -7.39 -33.42 -23.48
N ASP A 116 -8.24 -34.40 -23.80
CA ASP A 116 -7.98 -35.29 -24.92
C ASP A 116 -8.24 -34.58 -26.25
N VAL A 117 -7.24 -34.56 -27.11
CA VAL A 117 -7.31 -34.00 -28.46
C VAL A 117 -6.85 -35.10 -29.44
N GLY A 118 -7.80 -35.79 -30.05
CA GLY A 118 -7.52 -36.86 -31.01
C GLY A 118 -6.77 -38.04 -30.43
N GLY A 119 -7.04 -38.40 -29.17
CA GLY A 119 -6.40 -39.50 -28.45
C GLY A 119 -5.07 -39.12 -27.77
N THR A 120 -4.73 -37.83 -27.75
CA THR A 120 -3.54 -37.31 -27.09
C THR A 120 -3.96 -36.37 -25.93
N SER A 121 -3.45 -36.62 -24.73
CA SER A 121 -3.65 -35.74 -23.57
C SER A 121 -2.79 -34.51 -23.73
N VAL A 122 -3.43 -33.34 -23.88
CA VAL A 122 -2.75 -32.02 -24.10
C VAL A 122 -3.05 -31.07 -22.94
N PRO A 123 -2.02 -30.55 -22.26
CA PRO A 123 -2.21 -29.58 -21.18
C PRO A 123 -2.91 -28.31 -21.67
N VAL A 124 -3.83 -27.79 -20.85
CA VAL A 124 -4.56 -26.56 -21.19
C VAL A 124 -3.72 -25.31 -20.93
N PRO A 125 -3.85 -24.25 -21.75
CA PRO A 125 -3.09 -23.02 -21.61
C PRO A 125 -3.69 -22.02 -20.61
N LEU A 126 -4.81 -22.37 -19.93
CA LEU A 126 -5.58 -21.48 -19.08
C LEU A 126 -5.40 -21.83 -17.60
N ILE A 127 -5.60 -20.87 -16.72
CA ILE A 127 -5.55 -21.05 -15.27
C ILE A 127 -6.82 -21.72 -14.71
N ASN A 128 -7.90 -21.75 -15.47
CA ASN A 128 -9.10 -22.53 -15.18
C ASN A 128 -9.79 -22.97 -16.48
N ILE A 129 -10.67 -23.98 -16.40
CA ILE A 129 -11.40 -24.55 -17.55
C ILE A 129 -12.91 -24.60 -17.33
N GLY A 130 -13.44 -23.97 -16.30
CA GLY A 130 -14.88 -23.99 -15.99
C GLY A 130 -15.23 -22.99 -14.88
N ALA A 131 -16.49 -23.02 -14.46
CA ALA A 131 -16.97 -22.18 -13.37
C ALA A 131 -16.29 -22.52 -12.05
N VAL A 132 -16.01 -21.49 -11.27
CA VAL A 132 -15.35 -21.56 -9.95
C VAL A 132 -16.30 -20.97 -8.91
N THR A 133 -16.69 -21.79 -7.92
CA THR A 133 -17.70 -21.40 -6.93
C THR A 133 -17.26 -21.58 -5.47
N GLY A 134 -16.06 -22.11 -5.23
CA GLY A 134 -15.56 -22.39 -3.88
C GLY A 134 -14.06 -22.68 -3.86
N GLN A 135 -13.53 -23.02 -2.69
CA GLN A 135 -12.09 -23.15 -2.44
C GLN A 135 -11.40 -24.27 -3.24
N ASN A 136 -12.05 -25.40 -3.42
CA ASN A 136 -11.49 -26.54 -4.16
C ASN A 136 -12.36 -26.84 -5.37
N ASN A 137 -11.97 -26.32 -6.51
CA ASN A 137 -12.69 -26.54 -7.74
C ASN A 137 -11.85 -27.32 -8.75
N ASP A 138 -12.39 -28.42 -9.28
CA ASP A 138 -11.69 -29.26 -10.27
C ASP A 138 -11.40 -28.52 -11.58
N ALA A 139 -12.11 -27.44 -11.86
CA ALA A 139 -11.86 -26.61 -13.02
C ALA A 139 -10.64 -25.70 -12.89
N GLN A 140 -10.10 -25.47 -11.68
CA GLN A 140 -8.92 -24.65 -11.49
C GLN A 140 -7.65 -25.41 -11.84
N ASN A 141 -6.83 -24.83 -12.70
CA ASN A 141 -5.51 -25.34 -13.10
C ASN A 141 -4.38 -24.73 -12.27
N VAL A 142 -4.62 -23.59 -11.63
CA VAL A 142 -3.73 -22.91 -10.69
C VAL A 142 -4.46 -22.72 -9.37
N LEU A 143 -3.82 -23.15 -8.29
CA LEU A 143 -4.27 -22.94 -6.92
C LEU A 143 -3.22 -22.14 -6.17
N GLU A 144 -3.65 -21.15 -5.41
CA GLU A 144 -2.77 -20.38 -4.56
C GLU A 144 -3.14 -20.58 -3.09
N SER A 145 -2.15 -20.66 -2.25
CA SER A 145 -2.29 -20.74 -0.80
C SER A 145 -1.24 -19.88 -0.11
N PHE A 146 -1.47 -19.59 1.16
CA PHE A 146 -0.53 -18.83 1.97
C PHE A 146 -0.50 -19.34 3.41
N THR A 147 0.58 -19.01 4.11
CA THR A 147 0.74 -19.17 5.56
C THR A 147 0.93 -17.80 6.19
N VAL A 148 0.58 -17.68 7.47
CA VAL A 148 0.88 -16.49 8.27
C VAL A 148 1.58 -16.93 9.55
N GLU A 149 2.76 -16.36 9.80
CA GLU A 149 3.52 -16.53 11.02
C GLU A 149 3.44 -15.25 11.85
N MET A 150 3.28 -15.36 13.15
CA MET A 150 3.52 -14.28 14.12
C MET A 150 4.91 -14.49 14.71
N ILE A 151 5.74 -13.45 14.64
CA ILE A 151 7.09 -13.44 15.20
C ILE A 151 7.12 -12.40 16.30
N THR A 152 7.48 -12.81 17.51
CA THR A 152 7.64 -11.92 18.66
C THR A 152 9.11 -11.58 18.84
N GLY A 153 9.45 -10.29 18.90
CA GLY A 153 10.80 -9.76 18.88
C GLY A 153 11.32 -9.59 17.45
N ASP A 154 12.64 -9.56 17.28
CA ASP A 154 13.31 -9.35 15.98
C ASP A 154 12.78 -10.31 14.90
N ARG A 155 12.39 -9.75 13.76
CA ARG A 155 11.74 -10.47 12.64
C ARG A 155 12.56 -11.62 12.04
N ARG A 156 13.88 -11.67 12.28
CA ARG A 156 14.77 -12.72 11.76
C ARG A 156 15.18 -13.75 12.78
N THR A 157 15.19 -13.38 14.06
CA THR A 157 15.70 -14.22 15.16
C THR A 157 14.71 -14.44 16.29
N GLY A 158 13.56 -13.77 16.27
CA GLY A 158 12.52 -13.85 17.29
C GLY A 158 11.79 -15.19 17.36
N ASN A 159 10.81 -15.28 18.24
CA ASN A 159 10.01 -16.49 18.42
C ASN A 159 8.91 -16.57 17.35
N VAL A 160 8.96 -17.61 16.52
CA VAL A 160 8.05 -17.83 15.39
C VAL A 160 6.94 -18.80 15.76
N GLN A 161 5.68 -18.41 15.53
CA GLN A 161 4.51 -19.24 15.74
C GLN A 161 3.52 -19.05 14.57
N ASN A 162 2.87 -20.13 14.11
CA ASN A 162 1.90 -20.04 13.04
C ASN A 162 0.54 -19.54 13.53
N LEU A 163 -0.10 -18.68 12.75
CA LEU A 163 -1.55 -18.50 12.83
C LEU A 163 -2.23 -19.76 12.27
N THR A 164 -3.32 -20.16 12.89
CA THR A 164 -4.07 -21.35 12.47
C THR A 164 -5.55 -21.05 12.30
N LYS A 165 -6.23 -21.76 11.40
CA LYS A 165 -7.68 -21.66 11.24
C LYS A 165 -8.37 -22.03 12.54
N ALA A 166 -9.27 -21.19 13.01
CA ALA A 166 -10.08 -21.50 14.18
C ALA A 166 -10.88 -22.79 13.94
N GLY A 167 -10.78 -23.73 14.86
CA GLY A 167 -11.50 -25.00 14.82
C GLY A 167 -10.75 -26.15 14.14
N SER A 168 -10.07 -25.98 13.00
CA SER A 168 -9.30 -27.07 12.37
C SER A 168 -7.85 -27.14 12.85
N GLY A 169 -7.24 -26.00 13.16
CA GLY A 169 -5.83 -25.90 13.51
C GLY A 169 -4.87 -25.91 12.31
N ASP A 170 -5.39 -25.88 11.08
CA ASP A 170 -4.56 -25.79 9.86
C ASP A 170 -3.88 -24.42 9.78
N SER A 171 -2.61 -24.41 9.41
CA SER A 171 -1.83 -23.18 9.19
C SER A 171 -1.73 -22.76 7.71
N SER A 172 -2.33 -23.50 6.81
CA SER A 172 -2.39 -23.16 5.38
C SER A 172 -3.77 -22.63 5.01
N PHE A 173 -3.79 -21.49 4.30
CA PHE A 173 -4.99 -20.80 3.87
C PHE A 173 -5.03 -20.78 2.35
N ALA A 174 -6.18 -21.17 1.73
CA ALA A 174 -6.34 -20.99 0.30
C ALA A 174 -6.55 -19.51 -0.03
N LYS A 175 -5.97 -19.03 -1.15
CA LYS A 175 -6.19 -17.69 -1.70
C LYS A 175 -7.27 -17.79 -2.80
N PRO A 176 -8.23 -16.85 -2.89
CA PRO A 176 -9.16 -16.82 -4.01
C PRO A 176 -8.41 -16.59 -5.33
N LEU A 177 -8.93 -17.20 -6.40
CA LEU A 177 -8.53 -16.85 -7.75
C LEU A 177 -8.85 -15.37 -8.01
N ASP A 178 -8.01 -14.67 -8.73
CA ASP A 178 -8.28 -13.29 -9.14
C ASP A 178 -9.59 -13.19 -9.94
N ASN A 179 -10.22 -12.02 -10.00
CA ASN A 179 -11.47 -11.83 -10.72
C ASN A 179 -11.25 -11.87 -12.25
N ILE A 180 -11.05 -13.07 -12.77
CA ILE A 180 -10.76 -13.31 -14.19
C ILE A 180 -11.94 -13.03 -15.12
N GLY A 181 -13.16 -12.98 -14.57
CA GLY A 181 -14.35 -12.62 -15.31
C GLY A 181 -15.61 -13.33 -14.84
N THR A 182 -16.76 -12.73 -15.15
CA THR A 182 -18.08 -13.14 -14.66
C THR A 182 -18.58 -14.46 -15.22
N LYS A 183 -17.98 -14.97 -16.31
CA LYS A 183 -18.27 -16.32 -16.82
C LYS A 183 -17.67 -17.40 -15.92
N SER A 184 -16.49 -17.16 -15.36
CA SER A 184 -15.81 -18.10 -14.46
C SER A 184 -16.31 -17.96 -13.04
N ILE A 185 -16.48 -16.72 -12.55
CA ILE A 185 -16.91 -16.42 -11.19
C ILE A 185 -18.08 -15.43 -11.29
N GLY A 186 -19.31 -15.95 -11.17
CA GLY A 186 -20.53 -15.17 -11.40
C GLY A 186 -20.79 -14.10 -10.35
N ASP A 187 -20.45 -14.37 -9.09
CA ASP A 187 -20.52 -13.46 -7.94
C ASP A 187 -19.20 -13.55 -7.20
N TYR A 188 -18.31 -12.58 -7.46
CA TYR A 188 -16.98 -12.62 -6.89
C TYR A 188 -16.98 -12.31 -5.39
N GLU A 189 -17.88 -11.45 -4.90
CA GLU A 189 -17.95 -11.14 -3.46
C GLU A 189 -18.33 -12.40 -2.67
N ALA A 190 -19.41 -13.07 -3.05
CA ALA A 190 -19.83 -14.32 -2.41
C ALA A 190 -18.78 -15.44 -2.53
N TYR A 191 -18.03 -15.48 -3.65
CA TYR A 191 -16.92 -16.40 -3.82
C TYR A 191 -15.76 -16.07 -2.87
N ALA A 192 -15.34 -14.83 -2.81
CA ALA A 192 -14.18 -14.38 -2.01
C ALA A 192 -14.46 -14.46 -0.49
N ASP A 193 -15.71 -14.31 -0.07
CA ASP A 193 -16.11 -14.46 1.34
C ASP A 193 -15.77 -15.86 1.91
N ASN A 194 -15.71 -16.90 1.06
CA ASN A 194 -15.28 -18.22 1.49
C ASN A 194 -13.78 -18.31 1.86
N PHE A 195 -13.01 -17.26 1.60
CA PHE A 195 -11.57 -17.17 1.87
C PHE A 195 -11.23 -16.16 2.98
N ILE A 196 -12.25 -15.67 3.68
CA ILE A 196 -12.08 -14.97 4.95
C ILE A 196 -12.06 -16.02 6.06
N TYR A 197 -10.95 -16.09 6.77
CA TYR A 197 -10.77 -17.13 7.79
C TYR A 197 -10.72 -16.52 9.18
N ASP A 198 -11.52 -17.07 10.10
CA ASP A 198 -11.28 -16.87 11.52
C ASP A 198 -10.00 -17.61 11.93
N VAL A 199 -9.11 -16.92 12.64
CA VAL A 199 -7.80 -17.45 13.01
C VAL A 199 -7.54 -17.37 14.49
N THR A 200 -6.90 -18.42 15.00
CA THR A 200 -6.25 -18.40 16.31
C THR A 200 -4.90 -17.73 16.16
N ILE A 201 -4.70 -16.62 16.84
CA ILE A 201 -3.45 -15.88 16.90
C ILE A 201 -2.73 -16.33 18.17
N PRO A 202 -1.44 -16.73 18.09
CA PRO A 202 -0.68 -17.14 19.26
C PRO A 202 -0.70 -16.08 20.37
N ASP A 203 -0.84 -16.54 21.61
CA ASP A 203 -0.88 -15.71 22.81
C ASP A 203 -2.01 -14.67 22.88
N CYS A 204 -2.97 -14.70 21.94
CA CYS A 204 -4.16 -13.85 21.94
C CYS A 204 -5.38 -14.58 22.49
N PRO A 205 -6.14 -13.94 23.39
CA PRO A 205 -7.32 -14.59 24.02
C PRO A 205 -8.54 -14.69 23.08
N MET A 206 -8.59 -13.87 22.05
CA MET A 206 -9.70 -13.84 21.08
C MET A 206 -9.19 -14.12 19.66
N PRO A 207 -10.02 -14.75 18.80
CA PRO A 207 -9.65 -15.01 17.41
C PRO A 207 -9.62 -13.71 16.60
N GLY A 208 -8.71 -13.66 15.63
CA GLY A 208 -8.69 -12.66 14.57
C GLY A 208 -9.32 -13.16 13.28
N ARG A 209 -9.14 -12.39 12.21
CA ARG A 209 -9.51 -12.78 10.83
C ARG A 209 -8.35 -12.52 9.89
N VAL A 210 -8.22 -13.34 8.84
CA VAL A 210 -7.24 -13.14 7.77
C VAL A 210 -7.88 -13.34 6.41
N PHE A 211 -7.42 -12.54 5.45
CA PHE A 211 -7.73 -12.65 4.03
C PHE A 211 -6.48 -12.27 3.23
N ALA A 212 -6.20 -12.99 2.15
CA ALA A 212 -5.25 -12.54 1.13
C ALA A 212 -5.87 -12.77 -0.24
N GLY A 213 -5.91 -11.74 -1.10
CA GLY A 213 -6.50 -11.84 -2.43
C GLY A 213 -6.62 -10.50 -3.14
N GLN A 214 -7.07 -10.57 -4.39
CA GLN A 214 -7.29 -9.38 -5.21
C GLN A 214 -8.47 -8.55 -4.67
N ARG A 215 -8.28 -7.23 -4.65
CA ARG A 215 -9.31 -6.22 -4.34
C ARG A 215 -9.24 -5.09 -5.38
N GLN A 216 -10.28 -4.27 -5.45
CA GLN A 216 -10.19 -3.01 -6.19
C GLN A 216 -9.22 -2.09 -5.48
N GLU A 217 -8.46 -1.29 -6.24
CA GLU A 217 -7.56 -0.29 -5.70
C GLU A 217 -8.33 0.70 -4.82
N GLY A 218 -7.91 0.83 -3.56
CA GLY A 218 -8.55 1.71 -2.60
C GLY A 218 -7.93 3.09 -2.50
N PHE A 219 -6.72 3.27 -3.03
CA PHE A 219 -6.04 4.55 -3.02
C PHE A 219 -6.66 5.51 -4.05
N VAL A 220 -6.89 6.74 -3.63
CA VAL A 220 -7.46 7.78 -4.49
C VAL A 220 -6.41 8.83 -4.76
N VAL A 221 -6.08 9.05 -6.04
CA VAL A 221 -5.06 10.02 -6.43
C VAL A 221 -5.16 10.38 -7.91
N ASN A 222 -4.91 11.65 -8.21
CA ASN A 222 -4.71 12.14 -9.58
C ASN A 222 -3.24 12.00 -10.01
N LEU A 223 -2.83 10.78 -10.10
CA LEU A 223 -1.45 10.33 -10.18
C LEU A 223 -0.67 10.90 -11.36
N GLY A 224 -1.30 10.91 -12.54
CA GLY A 224 -0.67 11.41 -13.76
C GLY A 224 -0.31 12.90 -13.68
N GLU A 225 -1.19 13.72 -13.10
CA GLU A 225 -0.94 15.15 -12.96
C GLU A 225 0.08 15.45 -11.85
N VAL A 226 0.10 14.65 -10.76
CA VAL A 226 1.11 14.79 -9.70
C VAL A 226 2.52 14.63 -10.26
N PHE A 227 2.74 13.67 -11.16
CA PHE A 227 4.07 13.38 -11.70
C PHE A 227 4.39 14.05 -13.06
N ASP A 228 3.44 14.75 -13.68
CA ASP A 228 3.70 15.62 -14.83
C ASP A 228 3.96 17.07 -14.38
N LEU A 229 5.15 17.31 -13.80
CA LEU A 229 5.55 18.62 -13.28
C LEU A 229 4.54 19.22 -12.29
N VAL A 230 3.91 18.36 -11.47
CA VAL A 230 2.86 18.76 -10.55
C VAL A 230 1.75 19.55 -11.26
N ALA A 231 1.20 19.02 -12.37
CA ALA A 231 0.20 19.71 -13.20
C ALA A 231 -1.18 19.82 -12.50
N LEU A 232 -1.17 20.22 -11.23
CA LEU A 232 -2.34 20.34 -10.36
C LEU A 232 -2.93 21.75 -10.39
N ASN A 233 -4.17 21.87 -9.89
CA ASN A 233 -4.73 23.13 -9.41
C ASN A 233 -4.86 23.08 -7.89
N PRO A 234 -3.77 23.24 -7.13
CA PRO A 234 -3.68 22.84 -5.73
C PRO A 234 -4.62 23.58 -4.78
N LEU A 235 -5.15 24.75 -5.18
CA LEU A 235 -6.14 25.52 -4.44
C LEU A 235 -7.53 25.49 -5.13
N GLY A 236 -7.73 24.58 -6.07
CA GLY A 236 -9.00 24.38 -6.78
C GLY A 236 -10.04 23.60 -5.96
N ALA A 237 -11.13 23.23 -6.62
CA ALA A 237 -12.13 22.34 -5.99
C ALA A 237 -11.57 20.92 -5.88
N ARG A 238 -11.81 20.27 -4.74
CA ARG A 238 -11.31 18.92 -4.43
C ARG A 238 -11.89 17.81 -5.31
N ASP A 239 -12.99 18.09 -6.02
CA ASP A 239 -13.68 17.19 -6.95
C ASP A 239 -13.46 17.58 -8.42
N SER A 240 -12.45 18.37 -8.71
CA SER A 240 -12.22 18.92 -10.05
C SER A 240 -11.59 17.95 -11.04
N ARG A 241 -11.12 16.81 -10.58
CA ARG A 241 -10.43 15.74 -11.33
C ARG A 241 -11.00 14.37 -10.98
N SER A 242 -10.42 13.34 -11.56
CA SER A 242 -10.81 11.95 -11.31
C SER A 242 -9.64 11.16 -10.73
N ASN A 243 -9.96 10.19 -9.89
CA ASN A 243 -9.00 9.16 -9.51
C ASN A 243 -8.60 8.36 -10.75
N VAL A 244 -7.33 8.50 -11.18
CA VAL A 244 -6.85 7.89 -12.44
C VAL A 244 -6.49 6.41 -12.30
N ILE A 245 -6.53 5.88 -11.06
CA ILE A 245 -6.31 4.45 -10.78
C ILE A 245 -7.59 3.73 -10.34
N ALA A 246 -8.75 4.37 -10.45
CA ALA A 246 -10.05 3.77 -10.10
C ALA A 246 -10.40 2.52 -10.91
N ASP A 247 -9.78 2.33 -12.09
CA ASP A 247 -9.93 1.17 -12.95
C ASP A 247 -8.90 0.05 -12.68
N LYS A 248 -8.15 0.14 -11.59
CA LYS A 248 -7.11 -0.83 -11.22
C LYS A 248 -7.56 -1.74 -10.09
N ASN A 249 -6.97 -2.92 -10.05
CA ASN A 249 -7.01 -3.83 -8.92
C ASN A 249 -5.65 -3.86 -8.21
N ILE A 250 -5.63 -4.46 -7.04
CA ILE A 250 -4.47 -4.62 -6.16
C ILE A 250 -4.54 -5.99 -5.46
N THR A 251 -3.43 -6.52 -4.99
CA THR A 251 -3.41 -7.70 -4.11
C THR A 251 -3.26 -7.27 -2.66
N SER A 252 -4.26 -7.58 -1.84
CA SER A 252 -4.35 -7.16 -0.44
C SER A 252 -4.09 -8.32 0.52
N LEU A 253 -3.27 -8.06 1.54
CA LEU A 253 -3.05 -8.92 2.70
C LEU A 253 -3.75 -8.25 3.88
N ALA A 254 -4.90 -8.76 4.28
CA ALA A 254 -5.70 -8.18 5.35
C ALA A 254 -5.69 -9.09 6.59
N LEU A 255 -5.44 -8.47 7.74
CA LEU A 255 -5.42 -9.15 9.04
C LEU A 255 -6.18 -8.28 10.04
N GLU A 256 -7.10 -8.87 10.79
CA GLU A 256 -7.78 -8.23 11.89
C GLU A 256 -7.37 -8.90 13.20
N VAL A 257 -6.85 -8.12 14.15
CA VAL A 257 -6.23 -8.58 15.38
C VAL A 257 -6.87 -7.87 16.58
N PRO A 258 -7.16 -8.55 17.69
CA PRO A 258 -7.54 -7.87 18.93
C PRO A 258 -6.50 -6.83 19.33
N ALA A 259 -6.90 -5.60 19.63
CA ALA A 259 -5.99 -4.50 19.96
C ALA A 259 -5.05 -4.84 21.12
N ASP A 260 -5.56 -5.54 22.15
CA ASP A 260 -4.77 -5.98 23.32
C ASP A 260 -3.60 -6.91 22.96
N CYS A 261 -3.64 -7.55 21.77
CA CYS A 261 -2.57 -8.41 21.30
C CYS A 261 -1.45 -7.63 20.59
N LEU A 262 -1.71 -6.39 20.22
CA LEU A 262 -0.77 -5.52 19.49
C LEU A 262 -0.13 -4.48 20.43
N THR A 263 -0.87 -4.06 21.47
CA THR A 263 -0.42 -3.03 22.40
C THR A 263 0.55 -3.58 23.44
N GLY A 264 1.49 -2.74 23.87
CA GLY A 264 2.34 -2.95 25.03
C GLY A 264 1.78 -2.22 26.27
N ASP A 265 2.64 -1.44 26.93
CA ASP A 265 2.23 -0.61 28.08
C ASP A 265 1.44 0.65 27.66
N ASN A 266 1.41 0.96 26.37
CA ASN A 266 0.74 2.11 25.80
C ASN A 266 -0.33 1.70 24.79
N THR A 267 -1.31 2.58 24.55
CA THR A 267 -2.37 2.37 23.56
C THR A 267 -1.99 2.79 22.14
N VAL A 268 -0.86 3.43 21.98
CA VAL A 268 -0.33 3.83 20.66
C VAL A 268 0.61 2.75 20.15
N ILE A 269 0.38 2.34 18.90
CA ILE A 269 1.25 1.42 18.16
C ILE A 269 1.76 2.08 16.88
N GLY A 270 2.99 1.74 16.48
CA GLY A 270 3.55 2.02 15.17
C GLY A 270 3.38 0.83 14.25
N GLY A 271 3.26 1.06 12.93
CA GLY A 271 3.17 -0.04 11.98
C GLY A 271 3.68 0.32 10.59
N TRP A 272 4.27 -0.66 9.92
CA TRP A 272 4.74 -0.58 8.53
C TRP A 272 4.72 -1.95 7.87
N THR A 273 4.82 -1.96 6.55
CA THR A 273 4.92 -3.21 5.78
C THR A 273 6.22 -3.27 5.00
N THR A 274 6.73 -4.48 4.79
CA THR A 274 7.94 -4.73 3.98
C THR A 274 7.79 -5.96 3.11
N ALA A 275 8.53 -5.98 1.99
CA ALA A 275 8.75 -7.20 1.24
C ALA A 275 10.26 -7.48 1.11
N SER A 276 10.60 -8.77 1.19
CA SER A 276 11.99 -9.22 1.04
C SER A 276 12.08 -10.36 0.03
N ILE A 277 13.17 -10.37 -0.75
CA ILE A 277 13.46 -11.39 -1.74
C ILE A 277 14.82 -12.05 -1.47
N ARG A 278 15.08 -13.18 -2.12
CA ARG A 278 16.39 -13.84 -2.08
C ARG A 278 17.44 -13.00 -2.77
N GLN A 279 18.65 -12.96 -2.21
CA GLN A 279 19.77 -12.15 -2.70
C GLN A 279 20.24 -12.49 -4.11
N ALA A 280 20.07 -13.73 -4.55
CA ALA A 280 20.56 -14.18 -5.84
C ALA A 280 19.46 -14.88 -6.65
N THR A 281 19.43 -14.56 -7.94
CA THR A 281 18.62 -15.27 -8.95
C THR A 281 19.51 -15.70 -10.08
N VAL A 282 19.53 -17.01 -10.38
CA VAL A 282 20.24 -17.59 -11.51
C VAL A 282 19.23 -18.04 -12.54
N ILE A 283 19.25 -17.43 -13.70
CA ILE A 283 18.36 -17.76 -14.82
C ILE A 283 18.81 -19.09 -15.44
N ASN A 284 17.87 -20.01 -15.61
CA ASN A 284 18.12 -21.28 -16.28
C ASN A 284 17.91 -21.12 -17.79
N PRO A 285 18.95 -21.35 -18.63
CA PRO A 285 18.84 -21.16 -20.08
C PRO A 285 18.00 -22.25 -20.78
N GLY A 286 17.68 -23.34 -20.10
CA GLY A 286 16.92 -24.47 -20.65
C GLY A 286 15.94 -25.05 -19.65
N PRO A 287 14.90 -24.29 -19.22
CA PRO A 287 13.92 -24.80 -18.29
C PRO A 287 13.16 -26.01 -18.86
N GLN A 288 12.99 -27.04 -18.03
CA GLN A 288 12.31 -28.28 -18.39
C GLN A 288 10.96 -28.37 -17.72
N GLY A 289 9.97 -27.68 -18.32
CA GLY A 289 8.61 -27.65 -17.77
C GLY A 289 8.41 -26.58 -16.71
N SER A 290 7.14 -26.34 -16.40
CA SER A 290 6.68 -25.38 -15.40
C SER A 290 5.81 -26.05 -14.33
N ASP A 291 6.08 -27.32 -14.08
CA ASP A 291 5.38 -28.13 -13.08
C ASP A 291 5.76 -27.77 -11.65
N THR A 292 6.42 -26.63 -11.47
CA THR A 292 7.03 -26.32 -10.22
C THR A 292 6.45 -25.08 -9.60
N THR A 293 5.99 -25.28 -8.45
CA THR A 293 5.85 -24.31 -7.40
C THR A 293 7.26 -23.80 -7.05
N GLY A 294 7.43 -22.49 -7.17
CA GLY A 294 8.64 -21.83 -6.70
C GLY A 294 9.87 -21.93 -7.62
N SER A 295 10.70 -20.93 -7.51
CA SER A 295 11.94 -20.76 -8.25
C SER A 295 13.11 -21.59 -7.71
N SER A 296 12.94 -22.26 -6.58
CA SER A 296 13.95 -23.17 -6.00
C SER A 296 14.12 -24.48 -6.77
N ASN A 297 13.25 -24.74 -7.76
CA ASN A 297 13.36 -25.93 -8.58
C ASN A 297 14.40 -25.74 -9.70
N ALA A 298 15.43 -26.57 -9.70
CA ALA A 298 16.50 -26.53 -10.71
C ALA A 298 16.03 -26.78 -12.16
N LYS A 299 14.79 -27.23 -12.37
CA LYS A 299 14.17 -27.42 -13.68
C LYS A 299 13.34 -26.23 -14.14
N GLY A 300 13.00 -25.30 -13.24
CA GLY A 300 12.26 -24.09 -13.54
C GLY A 300 13.07 -23.03 -14.30
N PRO A 301 12.47 -21.88 -14.62
CA PRO A 301 13.12 -20.81 -15.37
C PRO A 301 14.25 -20.11 -14.61
N ALA A 302 14.26 -20.21 -13.28
CA ALA A 302 15.29 -19.62 -12.44
C ALA A 302 15.45 -20.42 -11.14
N VAL A 303 16.58 -20.22 -10.48
CA VAL A 303 16.86 -20.68 -9.13
C VAL A 303 17.19 -19.46 -8.29
N LYS A 304 16.49 -19.28 -7.17
CA LYS A 304 16.75 -18.20 -6.21
C LYS A 304 17.40 -18.73 -4.95
N GLY A 305 18.26 -17.94 -4.32
CA GLY A 305 18.98 -18.36 -3.13
C GLY A 305 19.65 -17.21 -2.37
N GLY A 306 20.32 -17.55 -1.28
CA GLY A 306 20.90 -16.59 -0.35
C GLY A 306 19.92 -16.19 0.77
N ALA A 307 20.31 -15.20 1.57
CA ALA A 307 19.45 -14.63 2.60
C ALA A 307 18.28 -13.84 2.00
N PHE A 308 17.26 -13.57 2.78
CA PHE A 308 16.25 -12.59 2.42
C PHE A 308 16.78 -11.17 2.61
N THR A 309 16.53 -10.32 1.64
CA THR A 309 16.91 -8.90 1.65
C THR A 309 15.67 -8.06 1.42
N GLN A 310 15.42 -7.10 2.29
CA GLN A 310 14.31 -6.16 2.14
C GLN A 310 14.52 -5.28 0.90
N VAL A 311 13.46 -5.14 0.10
CA VAL A 311 13.49 -4.38 -1.16
C VAL A 311 12.32 -3.41 -1.28
N SER A 312 11.36 -3.49 -0.37
CA SER A 312 10.21 -2.59 -0.29
C SER A 312 9.87 -2.33 1.16
N ARG A 313 9.50 -1.10 1.47
CA ARG A 313 9.04 -0.63 2.77
C ARG A 313 8.02 0.49 2.60
N LEU A 314 6.93 0.40 3.35
CA LEU A 314 5.91 1.43 3.40
C LEU A 314 5.30 1.51 4.80
N GLY A 315 5.28 2.69 5.39
CA GLY A 315 4.55 3.02 6.62
C GLY A 315 3.51 4.10 6.34
N SER A 316 3.89 5.35 6.49
CA SER A 316 3.04 6.50 6.13
C SER A 316 2.91 6.65 4.62
N PRO A 317 1.71 6.96 4.12
CA PRO A 317 1.51 7.19 2.69
C PRO A 317 2.33 8.38 2.19
N LEU A 318 2.74 8.33 0.92
CA LEU A 318 3.40 9.40 0.18
C LEU A 318 4.84 9.75 0.61
N VAL A 319 5.40 9.13 1.67
CA VAL A 319 6.74 9.49 2.12
C VAL A 319 7.79 9.11 1.10
N ASN A 320 7.84 7.84 0.65
CA ASN A 320 8.82 7.44 -0.35
C ASN A 320 8.54 8.03 -1.74
N GLU A 321 7.29 8.41 -2.01
CA GLU A 321 6.86 8.91 -3.32
C GLU A 321 7.24 10.37 -3.56
N VAL A 322 6.92 11.25 -2.60
CA VAL A 322 7.03 12.70 -2.79
C VAL A 322 7.87 13.41 -1.74
N VAL A 323 8.28 12.74 -0.66
CA VAL A 323 9.16 13.31 0.37
C VAL A 323 10.60 12.87 0.14
N ILE A 324 10.86 11.56 0.04
CA ILE A 324 12.21 11.03 -0.19
C ILE A 324 12.69 11.38 -1.61
N GLY A 325 13.88 11.99 -1.70
CA GLY A 325 14.47 12.33 -2.99
C GLY A 325 14.84 11.08 -3.82
N LEU A 326 14.68 11.19 -5.15
CA LEU A 326 14.88 10.08 -6.09
C LEU A 326 16.19 9.28 -5.89
N PRO A 327 17.35 9.88 -5.56
CA PRO A 327 18.58 9.12 -5.34
C PRO A 327 18.54 8.17 -4.14
N ASP A 328 17.68 8.41 -3.17
CA ASP A 328 17.64 7.69 -1.90
C ASP A 328 16.41 6.76 -1.74
N LYS A 329 15.51 6.69 -2.73
CA LYS A 329 14.29 5.87 -2.66
C LYS A 329 14.56 4.38 -2.46
N ASP A 330 15.50 3.80 -3.20
CA ASP A 330 15.91 2.40 -3.01
C ASP A 330 16.58 2.17 -1.65
N ARG A 331 17.34 3.18 -1.15
CA ARG A 331 17.93 3.12 0.19
C ARG A 331 16.87 3.17 1.27
N PHE A 332 15.83 3.98 1.10
CA PHE A 332 14.69 4.01 2.00
C PHE A 332 13.99 2.64 2.05
N ASN A 333 13.68 2.06 0.89
CA ASN A 333 13.06 0.73 0.79
C ASN A 333 13.88 -0.38 1.45
N SER A 334 15.19 -0.25 1.52
CA SER A 334 16.10 -1.24 2.14
C SER A 334 16.46 -0.95 3.60
N SER A 335 16.05 0.21 4.14
CA SER A 335 16.34 0.63 5.52
C SER A 335 15.26 0.20 6.51
N GLU A 336 15.62 0.10 7.77
CA GLU A 336 14.69 -0.10 8.89
C GLU A 336 14.30 1.26 9.51
N PRO A 337 13.11 1.39 10.14
CA PRO A 337 12.64 2.66 10.73
C PRO A 337 13.62 3.28 11.72
N LYS A 338 14.33 2.50 12.50
CA LYS A 338 15.34 2.99 13.46
C LYS A 338 16.48 3.80 12.82
N ASP A 339 16.70 3.60 11.51
CA ASP A 339 17.76 4.26 10.75
C ASP A 339 17.27 5.52 10.00
N ASP A 340 16.01 5.94 10.17
CA ASP A 340 15.39 7.03 9.42
C ASP A 340 15.96 8.42 9.68
N GLY A 341 16.74 8.60 10.74
CA GLY A 341 17.52 9.80 10.96
C GLY A 341 18.38 10.20 9.74
N GLN A 342 18.77 9.23 8.90
CA GLN A 342 19.50 9.48 7.66
C GLN A 342 18.67 10.23 6.59
N PHE A 343 17.34 10.23 6.69
CA PHE A 343 16.42 10.89 5.77
C PHE A 343 15.79 12.17 6.35
N ALA A 344 16.13 12.56 7.58
CA ALA A 344 15.50 13.67 8.29
C ALA A 344 15.49 14.97 7.49
N THR A 345 16.53 15.21 6.65
CA THR A 345 16.61 16.42 5.82
C THR A 345 15.46 16.51 4.81
N TYR A 346 14.98 15.40 4.29
CA TYR A 346 13.83 15.41 3.36
C TYR A 346 12.53 15.82 4.05
N VAL A 347 12.40 15.55 5.33
CA VAL A 347 11.25 15.94 6.13
C VAL A 347 11.36 17.38 6.63
N THR A 348 12.53 17.77 7.16
CA THR A 348 12.74 19.13 7.70
C THR A 348 12.87 20.19 6.61
N ASN A 349 13.26 19.82 5.40
CA ASN A 349 13.47 20.70 4.25
C ASN A 349 12.85 20.08 2.97
N PRO A 350 11.52 19.87 2.94
CA PRO A 350 10.86 19.15 1.84
C PRO A 350 10.96 19.94 0.53
N SER A 351 11.24 19.23 -0.56
CA SER A 351 11.33 19.85 -1.88
C SER A 351 9.96 20.11 -2.52
N LEU A 352 8.93 19.36 -2.15
CA LEU A 352 7.60 19.47 -2.77
C LEU A 352 6.96 20.85 -2.57
N PRO A 353 6.90 21.46 -1.36
CA PRO A 353 6.35 22.80 -1.22
C PRO A 353 7.11 23.86 -2.02
N ALA A 354 8.44 23.75 -2.10
CA ALA A 354 9.24 24.67 -2.90
C ALA A 354 8.94 24.54 -4.41
N LEU A 355 8.64 23.31 -4.90
CA LEU A 355 8.22 23.10 -6.29
C LEU A 355 6.82 23.67 -6.52
N VAL A 356 5.89 23.49 -5.58
CA VAL A 356 4.53 24.04 -5.66
C VAL A 356 4.56 25.57 -5.68
N GLU A 357 5.42 26.20 -4.88
CA GLU A 357 5.64 27.66 -4.93
C GLU A 357 6.18 28.12 -6.29
N ILE A 358 7.20 27.46 -6.82
CA ILE A 358 7.81 27.80 -8.12
C ILE A 358 6.79 27.66 -9.27
N LEU A 359 5.97 26.62 -9.24
CA LEU A 359 5.07 26.28 -10.34
C LEU A 359 3.73 27.01 -10.28
N PHE A 360 3.20 27.24 -9.07
CA PHE A 360 1.85 27.76 -8.87
C PHE A 360 1.77 29.08 -8.08
N GLY A 361 2.88 29.52 -7.49
CA GLY A 361 2.90 30.71 -6.63
C GLY A 361 2.15 30.51 -5.30
N VAL A 362 1.93 29.28 -4.90
CA VAL A 362 1.45 28.93 -3.53
C VAL A 362 2.63 29.05 -2.60
N SER A 363 2.51 29.88 -1.57
CA SER A 363 3.66 30.19 -0.70
C SER A 363 4.11 28.96 0.08
N ALA A 364 5.38 28.60 -0.07
CA ALA A 364 5.97 27.52 0.71
C ALA A 364 6.25 27.98 2.16
N PRO A 365 6.04 27.09 3.15
CA PRO A 365 6.39 27.39 4.55
C PRO A 365 7.90 27.52 4.77
N GLU A 366 8.27 28.27 5.80
CA GLU A 366 9.68 28.35 6.21
C GLU A 366 10.21 27.02 6.75
N THR A 367 11.52 26.82 6.62
CA THR A 367 12.24 25.65 7.14
C THR A 367 13.13 26.03 8.33
N PRO A 368 13.46 25.09 9.26
CA PRO A 368 13.10 23.67 9.23
C PRO A 368 11.63 23.42 9.58
N ARG A 369 11.06 22.34 8.99
CA ARG A 369 9.67 21.90 9.13
C ARG A 369 9.54 20.90 10.28
N ASN A 370 9.50 21.40 11.51
CA ASN A 370 9.34 20.54 12.69
C ASN A 370 7.91 19.98 12.81
N ASP A 371 6.93 20.66 12.24
CA ASP A 371 5.55 20.18 12.11
C ASP A 371 5.48 18.89 11.28
N LEU A 372 6.23 18.77 10.20
CA LEU A 372 6.30 17.53 9.40
C LEU A 372 7.05 16.41 10.12
N VAL A 373 8.03 16.73 10.97
CA VAL A 373 8.65 15.75 11.88
C VAL A 373 7.58 15.14 12.77
N THR A 374 6.65 15.94 13.28
CA THR A 374 5.53 15.47 14.09
C THR A 374 4.62 14.52 13.30
N VAL A 375 4.22 14.89 12.10
CA VAL A 375 3.30 14.07 11.29
C VAL A 375 3.93 12.77 10.81
N PHE A 376 5.15 12.83 10.25
CA PHE A 376 5.76 11.69 9.57
C PHE A 376 6.68 10.85 10.45
N LEU A 377 7.29 11.42 11.50
CA LEU A 377 8.35 10.73 12.23
C LEU A 377 8.05 10.46 13.71
N THR A 378 7.33 11.33 14.43
CA THR A 378 7.16 11.16 15.88
C THR A 378 5.73 10.92 16.33
N GLY A 379 4.76 11.22 15.49
CA GLY A 379 3.34 11.20 15.86
C GLY A 379 2.87 12.52 16.46
N VAL A 380 1.57 12.74 16.45
CA VAL A 380 0.91 13.97 16.90
C VAL A 380 0.72 13.95 18.41
N PRO A 381 1.24 14.96 19.15
CA PRO A 381 1.07 15.06 20.59
C PRO A 381 -0.40 14.96 21.02
N GLY A 382 -0.68 14.15 22.04
CA GLY A 382 -2.03 13.94 22.56
C GLY A 382 -2.93 13.04 21.68
N VAL A 383 -2.49 12.66 20.49
CA VAL A 383 -3.23 11.77 19.58
C VAL A 383 -2.45 10.47 19.35
N THR A 384 -1.29 10.53 18.69
CA THR A 384 -0.54 9.35 18.26
C THR A 384 0.93 9.35 18.68
N GLN A 385 1.38 10.34 19.46
CA GLN A 385 2.75 10.39 19.96
C GLN A 385 2.91 9.60 21.26
N LEU A 386 3.86 8.67 21.27
CA LEU A 386 4.28 7.99 22.51
C LEU A 386 5.07 8.93 23.42
N PRO A 387 5.08 8.71 24.75
CA PRO A 387 5.86 9.52 25.68
C PRO A 387 7.37 9.49 25.42
N THR A 388 7.86 8.38 24.87
CA THR A 388 9.21 8.20 24.39
C THR A 388 9.12 7.60 22.99
N VAL A 389 9.67 8.31 21.98
CA VAL A 389 9.60 7.88 20.60
C VAL A 389 10.93 8.11 19.89
N THR A 390 11.40 7.11 19.18
CA THR A 390 12.45 7.27 18.17
C THR A 390 11.83 7.84 16.91
N ALA A 391 12.36 8.95 16.40
CA ALA A 391 11.85 9.57 15.18
C ALA A 391 12.05 8.63 13.98
N SER A 392 10.96 8.12 13.43
CA SER A 392 10.94 7.07 12.42
C SER A 392 9.67 7.11 11.59
N GLU A 393 9.79 6.79 10.32
CA GLU A 393 8.66 6.75 9.39
C GLU A 393 7.86 5.47 9.60
N MET A 394 6.60 5.63 9.99
CA MET A 394 5.60 4.57 10.13
C MET A 394 4.22 5.18 10.35
N LEU A 395 3.15 4.44 10.07
CA LEU A 395 1.83 4.78 10.59
C LEU A 395 1.82 4.65 12.11
N ARG A 396 1.09 5.53 12.80
CA ARG A 396 0.83 5.42 14.24
C ARG A 396 -0.65 5.43 14.50
N LEU A 397 -1.11 4.50 15.33
CA LEU A 397 -2.51 4.35 15.71
C LEU A 397 -2.64 4.36 17.22
N ASN A 398 -3.48 5.24 17.75
CA ASN A 398 -3.94 5.17 19.12
C ASN A 398 -5.21 4.31 19.20
N THR A 399 -5.05 3.10 19.69
CA THR A 399 -6.13 2.11 19.79
C THR A 399 -7.22 2.51 20.80
N ALA A 400 -6.95 3.46 21.69
CA ALA A 400 -7.93 3.98 22.66
C ALA A 400 -8.89 5.00 22.06
N ILE A 401 -8.63 5.53 20.86
CA ILE A 401 -9.56 6.41 20.15
C ILE A 401 -10.57 5.52 19.41
N PRO A 402 -11.86 5.51 19.78
CA PRO A 402 -12.83 4.63 19.13
C PRO A 402 -12.95 4.88 17.63
N ALA A 403 -13.25 3.84 16.87
CA ALA A 403 -13.55 3.97 15.45
C ALA A 403 -14.76 4.89 15.22
N THR A 404 -14.69 5.72 14.19
CA THR A 404 -15.83 6.54 13.75
C THR A 404 -16.75 5.69 12.87
N GLU A 405 -18.05 5.72 13.16
CA GLU A 405 -19.10 5.07 12.37
C GLU A 405 -19.02 5.50 10.89
N VAL A 406 -19.22 4.55 9.97
CA VAL A 406 -19.05 4.77 8.52
C VAL A 406 -19.75 6.04 8.01
N GLY A 407 -21.00 6.30 8.44
CA GLY A 407 -21.76 7.49 8.02
C GLY A 407 -21.30 8.82 8.62
N ALA A 408 -20.37 8.79 9.57
CA ALA A 408 -19.80 9.96 10.25
C ALA A 408 -18.30 10.16 9.97
N GLN A 409 -17.68 9.25 9.23
CA GLN A 409 -16.27 9.38 8.84
C GLN A 409 -16.08 10.60 7.94
N ASN A 410 -14.96 11.30 8.17
CA ASN A 410 -14.54 12.40 7.31
C ASN A 410 -13.24 12.03 6.61
N ASP A 411 -13.19 12.22 5.31
CA ASP A 411 -12.05 11.89 4.44
C ASP A 411 -10.78 12.70 4.76
N LEU A 412 -10.92 13.88 5.36
CA LEU A 412 -9.79 14.69 5.84
C LEU A 412 -9.34 14.32 7.27
N GLY A 413 -9.88 13.28 7.86
CA GLY A 413 -9.46 12.74 9.15
C GLY A 413 -9.32 13.77 10.26
N VAL A 414 -8.19 13.76 10.95
CA VAL A 414 -7.91 14.66 12.09
C VAL A 414 -8.01 16.13 11.70
N ALA A 415 -7.63 16.51 10.48
CA ALA A 415 -7.73 17.90 10.00
C ALA A 415 -9.17 18.42 9.96
N ALA A 416 -10.16 17.52 9.84
CA ALA A 416 -11.58 17.84 9.89
C ALA A 416 -12.25 17.47 11.23
N GLY A 417 -11.48 17.09 12.25
CA GLY A 417 -11.97 16.75 13.59
C GLY A 417 -12.42 15.29 13.75
N ASP A 418 -12.17 14.42 12.78
CA ASP A 418 -12.37 12.97 12.89
C ASP A 418 -11.07 12.32 13.39
N PHE A 419 -10.94 12.21 14.71
CA PHE A 419 -9.75 11.72 15.36
C PHE A 419 -9.45 10.23 15.15
N ALA A 420 -10.36 9.47 14.56
CA ALA A 420 -10.12 8.07 14.16
C ALA A 420 -9.56 7.94 12.73
N GLY A 421 -9.40 9.05 12.00
CA GLY A 421 -8.81 9.09 10.67
C GLY A 421 -7.35 9.54 10.66
N PHE A 422 -6.71 9.52 9.49
CA PHE A 422 -5.31 9.88 9.31
C PHE A 422 -4.99 11.27 9.90
N PRO A 423 -3.85 11.45 10.62
CA PRO A 423 -2.74 10.53 10.85
C PRO A 423 -2.89 9.61 12.07
N ASN A 424 -4.08 9.43 12.64
CA ASN A 424 -4.33 8.39 13.64
C ASN A 424 -4.65 7.05 12.93
N GLY A 425 -3.62 6.35 12.51
CA GLY A 425 -3.72 5.28 11.54
C GLY A 425 -4.10 5.78 10.15
N ARG A 426 -4.61 4.89 9.30
CA ARG A 426 -5.13 5.18 7.96
C ARG A 426 -6.28 4.24 7.64
N ARG A 427 -7.46 4.79 7.35
CA ARG A 427 -8.62 4.04 6.83
C ARG A 427 -8.64 4.10 5.29
N PRO A 428 -9.35 3.20 4.62
CA PRO A 428 -9.50 3.27 3.16
C PRO A 428 -10.11 4.59 2.65
N ILE A 429 -11.02 5.20 3.42
CA ILE A 429 -11.69 6.46 3.05
C ILE A 429 -10.81 7.71 3.24
N ASP A 430 -9.73 7.63 4.00
CA ASP A 430 -8.90 8.80 4.30
C ASP A 430 -8.19 9.29 3.03
N ASP A 431 -8.46 10.54 2.64
CA ASP A 431 -7.82 11.22 1.52
C ASP A 431 -6.42 11.68 1.93
N VAL A 432 -5.51 10.72 1.95
CA VAL A 432 -4.16 10.97 2.45
C VAL A 432 -3.35 11.88 1.53
N VAL A 433 -3.73 12.01 0.26
CA VAL A 433 -3.09 12.93 -0.69
C VAL A 433 -3.39 14.37 -0.30
N ASP A 434 -4.67 14.71 -0.15
CA ASP A 434 -5.07 16.04 0.26
C ASP A 434 -4.56 16.40 1.66
N ILE A 435 -4.59 15.44 2.60
CA ILE A 435 -4.09 15.66 3.97
C ILE A 435 -2.57 15.90 3.93
N ALA A 436 -1.81 15.08 3.22
CA ALA A 436 -0.35 15.21 3.17
C ALA A 436 0.09 16.47 2.41
N LEU A 437 -0.55 16.81 1.28
CA LEU A 437 -0.32 18.06 0.55
C LEU A 437 -0.61 19.27 1.44
N THR A 438 -1.76 19.26 2.13
CA THR A 438 -2.17 20.34 3.05
C THR A 438 -1.17 20.51 4.20
N ALA A 439 -0.69 19.42 4.80
CA ALA A 439 0.35 19.46 5.81
C ALA A 439 1.67 19.98 5.22
N ALA A 440 2.10 19.48 4.06
CA ALA A 440 3.31 19.92 3.38
C ALA A 440 3.30 21.43 3.09
N GLU A 441 2.15 21.97 2.69
CA GLU A 441 1.96 23.40 2.43
C GLU A 441 1.68 24.25 3.69
N GLY A 442 1.95 23.71 4.88
CA GLY A 442 2.04 24.50 6.13
C GLY A 442 0.72 24.70 6.87
N PHE A 443 -0.26 23.83 6.69
CA PHE A 443 -1.51 23.87 7.48
C PHE A 443 -1.25 23.78 8.99
N LEU A 444 -0.20 23.06 9.39
CA LEU A 444 0.18 22.88 10.78
C LEU A 444 1.07 23.97 11.33
N CYS A 445 1.61 24.87 10.46
CA CYS A 445 2.41 26.00 10.91
C CYS A 445 1.57 26.93 11.78
N GLY A 446 1.93 27.10 13.04
CA GLY A 446 1.15 27.90 13.97
C GLY A 446 -0.15 27.26 14.46
N ALA A 447 -0.40 25.99 14.15
CA ALA A 447 -1.55 25.27 14.68
C ALA A 447 -1.29 24.83 16.13
N ASP A 448 -2.36 24.86 16.91
CA ASP A 448 -2.39 24.41 18.29
C ASP A 448 -3.47 23.33 18.46
N VAL A 449 -3.06 22.13 18.85
CA VAL A 449 -3.98 21.00 19.13
C VAL A 449 -4.79 21.19 20.42
N ASN A 450 -4.39 22.13 21.30
CA ASN A 450 -5.02 22.35 22.61
C ASN A 450 -5.75 23.70 22.74
N GLY A 451 -5.79 24.54 21.69
CA GLY A 451 -6.46 25.86 21.70
C GLY A 451 -5.62 26.99 22.28
N GLU A 452 -4.30 26.79 22.44
CA GLU A 452 -3.35 27.84 22.83
C GLU A 452 -2.50 28.26 21.62
N ALA A 453 -2.22 29.55 21.48
CA ALA A 453 -1.55 30.06 20.28
C ALA A 453 -0.17 29.46 20.04
N ALA A 454 0.02 29.16 18.80
CA ALA A 454 1.21 28.65 18.11
C ALA A 454 2.56 28.66 18.80
N GLY A 455 3.24 27.57 18.75
CA GLY A 455 4.68 27.47 18.94
C GLY A 455 5.18 26.35 19.83
N GLY A 456 4.33 25.51 20.38
CA GLY A 456 4.81 24.57 21.39
C GLY A 456 4.62 23.09 21.09
N GLU A 457 3.51 22.64 20.56
CA GLU A 457 3.16 21.22 20.68
C GLU A 457 3.08 20.44 19.37
N ILE A 458 2.79 21.05 18.20
CA ILE A 458 2.86 20.34 16.92
C ILE A 458 4.21 20.51 16.22
N GLY A 459 4.93 21.57 16.53
CA GLY A 459 6.21 21.91 15.89
C GLY A 459 6.13 23.19 15.06
N SER A 460 7.29 23.77 14.81
CA SER A 460 7.41 25.06 14.12
C SER A 460 7.75 24.88 12.64
N CYS A 461 7.38 25.89 11.85
CA CYS A 461 7.85 26.07 10.48
C CYS A 461 8.83 27.24 10.44
N GLY A 462 10.11 26.98 10.67
CA GLY A 462 11.11 28.04 10.80
C GLY A 462 10.74 29.04 11.90
N SER A 463 10.55 30.31 11.52
CA SER A 463 10.11 31.40 12.41
C SER A 463 8.61 31.76 12.23
N GLN A 464 7.85 31.01 11.44
CA GLN A 464 6.45 31.32 11.16
C GLN A 464 5.53 30.95 12.33
N ASP A 465 4.70 31.92 12.73
CA ASP A 465 3.73 31.80 13.82
C ASP A 465 2.29 31.55 13.31
N MET A 466 2.08 31.44 11.98
CA MET A 466 0.77 31.32 11.36
C MET A 466 0.79 30.40 10.15
N GLN A 467 -0.35 29.81 9.87
CA GLN A 467 -0.58 29.00 8.66
C GLN A 467 -0.30 29.83 7.40
N VAL A 468 0.42 29.26 6.44
CA VAL A 468 0.54 29.81 5.09
C VAL A 468 -0.75 29.58 4.30
N ASN A 469 -0.97 30.35 3.27
CA ASN A 469 -2.15 30.25 2.40
C ASN A 469 -3.49 30.32 3.15
N GLY A 470 -3.53 30.90 4.37
CA GLY A 470 -4.73 31.05 5.18
C GLY A 470 -5.35 29.72 5.66
N GLY A 471 -4.59 28.65 5.70
CA GLY A 471 -5.07 27.32 6.09
C GLY A 471 -5.95 26.67 5.04
N ALA A 472 -5.81 27.04 3.77
CA ALA A 472 -6.55 26.40 2.67
C ALA A 472 -6.14 24.92 2.54
N ILE A 473 -7.11 24.09 2.17
CA ILE A 473 -6.86 22.69 1.81
C ILE A 473 -6.19 22.67 0.44
N VAL A 474 -5.01 22.05 0.39
CA VAL A 474 -4.25 21.83 -0.85
C VAL A 474 -4.57 20.42 -1.33
N ASN A 475 -4.92 20.28 -2.62
CA ASN A 475 -5.52 19.05 -3.12
C ASN A 475 -5.04 18.70 -4.53
N ASP A 476 -5.24 17.44 -4.91
CA ASP A 476 -4.99 16.92 -6.26
C ASP A 476 -6.26 16.87 -7.14
N GLY A 477 -7.41 17.22 -6.58
CA GLY A 477 -8.71 17.28 -7.23
C GLY A 477 -9.43 15.95 -7.34
N ALA A 478 -8.93 14.85 -6.77
CA ALA A 478 -9.54 13.53 -6.78
C ALA A 478 -10.07 13.18 -5.38
N LEU A 479 -11.38 12.99 -5.27
CA LEU A 479 -12.02 12.65 -3.99
C LEU A 479 -12.30 11.15 -3.86
N PRO A 480 -12.14 10.56 -2.66
CA PRO A 480 -12.62 9.23 -2.37
C PRO A 480 -14.16 9.16 -2.39
N ASP A 481 -14.70 8.11 -2.99
CA ASP A 481 -16.13 7.81 -2.96
C ASP A 481 -16.40 6.70 -1.92
N PRO A 482 -17.18 6.98 -0.85
CA PRO A 482 -17.51 5.98 0.16
C PRO A 482 -18.13 4.68 -0.40
N ALA A 483 -18.77 4.73 -1.57
CA ALA A 483 -19.34 3.57 -2.23
C ALA A 483 -18.28 2.55 -2.73
N ASN A 484 -17.01 2.97 -2.82
CA ASN A 484 -15.90 2.13 -3.25
C ASN A 484 -15.26 1.33 -2.11
N TYR A 485 -15.81 1.38 -0.90
CA TYR A 485 -15.28 0.67 0.26
C TYR A 485 -16.35 -0.19 0.92
N LEU A 486 -15.94 -1.34 1.45
CA LEU A 486 -16.81 -2.18 2.25
C LEU A 486 -16.91 -1.65 3.68
N THR A 487 -18.08 -1.85 4.30
CA THR A 487 -18.32 -1.51 5.72
C THR A 487 -17.89 -2.64 6.67
N ARG A 488 -17.31 -3.70 6.13
CA ARG A 488 -16.90 -4.92 6.83
C ARG A 488 -15.53 -5.40 6.33
N PHE A 489 -14.88 -6.24 7.10
CA PHE A 489 -13.64 -6.88 6.68
C PHE A 489 -13.81 -7.65 5.34
N PRO A 490 -12.87 -7.51 4.38
CA PRO A 490 -11.56 -6.84 4.46
C PRO A 490 -11.55 -5.36 4.01
N TYR A 491 -12.65 -4.67 4.04
CA TYR A 491 -12.88 -3.24 3.84
C TYR A 491 -12.62 -2.68 2.43
N LEU A 492 -11.70 -3.24 1.67
CA LEU A 492 -11.49 -2.88 0.26
C LEU A 492 -12.52 -3.59 -0.63
N ASN A 493 -12.99 -2.89 -1.65
CA ASN A 493 -14.08 -3.36 -2.51
C ASN A 493 -13.69 -4.59 -3.33
N THR A 494 -14.72 -5.28 -3.85
CA THR A 494 -14.60 -6.39 -4.79
C THR A 494 -13.79 -5.97 -6.01
N PRO A 495 -12.81 -6.77 -6.46
CA PRO A 495 -11.99 -6.40 -7.61
C PRO A 495 -12.81 -6.36 -8.90
N LEU A 496 -12.42 -5.46 -9.79
CA LEU A 496 -13.01 -5.34 -11.12
C LEU A 496 -12.78 -6.63 -11.92
N PRO A 497 -13.78 -7.10 -12.69
CA PRO A 497 -13.67 -8.35 -13.46
C PRO A 497 -12.80 -8.16 -14.71
N GLY A 498 -11.97 -9.15 -15.02
CA GLY A 498 -11.18 -9.17 -16.25
C GLY A 498 -12.00 -9.25 -17.52
N ALA A 499 -13.21 -9.80 -17.43
CA ALA A 499 -14.20 -9.81 -18.50
C ALA A 499 -15.61 -9.84 -17.94
N ASP A 500 -16.47 -8.96 -18.45
CA ASP A 500 -17.90 -9.02 -18.20
C ASP A 500 -18.57 -9.96 -19.22
N ASN A 501 -19.38 -10.88 -18.73
CA ASN A 501 -20.21 -11.72 -19.58
C ASN A 501 -21.47 -10.95 -19.99
N VAL A 502 -21.29 -9.90 -20.77
CA VAL A 502 -22.42 -9.24 -21.43
C VAL A 502 -22.90 -10.19 -22.51
N ALA A 503 -24.13 -10.71 -22.38
CA ALA A 503 -24.76 -11.46 -23.44
C ALA A 503 -24.73 -10.62 -24.71
N VAL A 504 -23.90 -11.02 -25.68
CA VAL A 504 -23.96 -10.42 -27.01
C VAL A 504 -25.32 -10.80 -27.54
N ALA A 505 -26.20 -9.81 -27.74
CA ALA A 505 -27.46 -10.04 -28.40
C ALA A 505 -27.15 -10.65 -29.79
N GLU A 506 -27.59 -11.89 -30.03
CA GLU A 506 -27.49 -12.52 -31.33
C GLU A 506 -28.31 -11.79 -32.41
#